data_a85aad3f7833ba3b8903a905f82c9e30
#
_entry.id   a85aad3f7833ba3b8903a905f82c9e30
#
_cell.length_a   1.000
_cell.length_b   1.000
_cell.length_c   1.000
_cell.angle_alpha   90.00
_cell.angle_beta   90.00
_cell.angle_gamma   90.00
#
_symmetry.space_group_name_H-M   'P 1'
#
loop_
_entity.id
_entity.type
_entity.pdbx_description
1 polymer ?
#
loop_
_entity_poly.entity_id
_entity_poly.type
_entity_poly.pdbx_seq_one_letter_code
_entity_poly.pdbx_strand_id
1 'polypeptide(L)'
;MHDLTSSLDATSLETRRLLLRRWQRDDLDGFAAVNAQPEVMRYIHDGRTLDRAGTAERLANYQRHWDEHGFGLYAVEVKETGELAGFTGLAVPTFLPEIMPAVEIGWRLGRAYWGRGLATEAAQAVVAHARDELGLRRLVSIHVVGNEASARVMVKLGMSLERETVQPDTGRQVRVYAMEL
;
A
#
# COMPACT_ATOMS: atom_id res chain seq x y z
N MET A 1 -13.29 -6.32 37.22
CA MET A 1 -13.30 -5.19 36.28
C MET A 1 -11.99 -5.26 35.56
N HIS A 2 -11.95 -6.01 34.45
CA HIS A 2 -10.71 -6.19 33.66
C HIS A 2 -10.72 -5.11 32.58
N ASP A 3 -9.76 -4.22 32.71
CA ASP A 3 -9.47 -3.16 31.77
C ASP A 3 -8.93 -3.79 30.47
N LEU A 4 -9.80 -3.89 29.47
CA LEU A 4 -9.42 -4.29 28.11
C LEU A 4 -8.97 -3.03 27.37
N THR A 5 -7.91 -2.38 27.85
CA THR A 5 -7.09 -1.53 27.01
C THR A 5 -6.33 -2.46 26.07
N SER A 6 -6.93 -2.71 24.90
CA SER A 6 -6.24 -3.31 23.75
C SER A 6 -4.99 -2.46 23.51
N SER A 7 -3.82 -3.01 23.87
CA SER A 7 -2.52 -2.46 23.48
C SER A 7 -2.49 -2.46 21.95
N LEU A 8 -2.75 -1.30 21.35
CA LEU A 8 -2.44 -1.08 19.96
C LEU A 8 -0.95 -1.39 19.78
N ASP A 9 -0.66 -2.29 18.88
CA ASP A 9 0.71 -2.66 18.54
C ASP A 9 1.46 -1.38 18.18
N ALA A 10 2.67 -1.17 18.70
CA ALA A 10 3.48 0.04 18.51
C ALA A 10 3.72 0.40 17.03
N THR A 11 3.29 -0.46 16.10
CA THR A 11 3.39 -0.31 14.66
C THR A 11 2.06 0.02 13.96
N SER A 12 0.97 0.30 14.70
CA SER A 12 -0.32 0.67 14.09
C SER A 12 -0.44 2.19 13.90
N LEU A 13 -1.12 2.62 12.82
CA LEU A 13 -1.45 4.02 12.55
C LEU A 13 -2.96 4.19 12.52
N GLU A 14 -3.44 5.23 13.17
CA GLU A 14 -4.86 5.56 13.17
C GLU A 14 -5.15 6.84 12.40
N THR A 15 -6.26 6.84 11.68
CA THR A 15 -6.83 8.03 11.05
C THR A 15 -8.27 8.23 11.56
N ARG A 16 -8.96 9.21 11.02
CA ARG A 16 -10.36 9.44 11.37
C ARG A 16 -11.25 8.23 11.08
N ARG A 17 -11.03 7.54 9.95
CA ARG A 17 -11.89 6.44 9.48
C ARG A 17 -11.21 5.08 9.45
N LEU A 18 -9.89 5.03 9.54
CA LEU A 18 -9.11 3.83 9.26
C LEU A 18 -8.19 3.47 10.43
N LEU A 19 -7.98 2.16 10.59
CA LEU A 19 -6.90 1.58 11.35
C LEU A 19 -5.95 0.88 10.37
N LEU A 20 -4.70 1.30 10.35
CA LEU A 20 -3.61 0.69 9.58
C LEU A 20 -2.80 -0.17 10.55
N ARG A 21 -2.77 -1.47 10.35
CA ARG A 21 -2.15 -2.42 11.29
C ARG A 21 -1.36 -3.51 10.57
N ARG A 22 -0.56 -4.23 11.31
CA ARG A 22 0.10 -5.44 10.79
C ARG A 22 -0.96 -6.45 10.32
N TRP A 23 -0.59 -7.24 9.32
CA TRP A 23 -1.43 -8.31 8.79
C TRP A 23 -1.68 -9.39 9.83
N GLN A 24 -2.91 -9.86 9.91
CA GLN A 24 -3.35 -10.96 10.74
C GLN A 24 -3.72 -12.17 9.88
N ARG A 25 -3.76 -13.35 10.48
CA ARG A 25 -4.08 -14.58 9.76
C ARG A 25 -5.46 -14.53 9.11
N ASP A 26 -6.42 -13.90 9.79
CA ASP A 26 -7.81 -13.80 9.36
C ASP A 26 -8.03 -12.80 8.22
N ASP A 27 -7.02 -11.99 7.88
CA ASP A 27 -7.09 -11.06 6.75
C ASP A 27 -7.02 -11.75 5.38
N LEU A 28 -6.56 -13.00 5.33
CA LEU A 28 -6.29 -13.71 4.08
C LEU A 28 -7.53 -13.77 3.18
N ASP A 29 -8.68 -14.13 3.72
CA ASP A 29 -9.90 -14.29 2.91
C ASP A 29 -10.42 -12.95 2.41
N GLY A 30 -10.39 -11.90 3.25
CA GLY A 30 -10.73 -10.54 2.85
C GLY A 30 -9.80 -10.00 1.76
N PHE A 31 -8.50 -10.21 1.91
CA PHE A 31 -7.53 -9.74 0.91
C PHE A 31 -7.57 -10.58 -0.38
N ALA A 32 -7.85 -11.87 -0.31
CA ALA A 32 -8.09 -12.70 -1.49
C ALA A 32 -9.31 -12.22 -2.29
N ALA A 33 -10.38 -11.80 -1.59
CA ALA A 33 -11.55 -11.19 -2.25
C ALA A 33 -11.20 -9.88 -2.96
N VAL A 34 -10.29 -9.06 -2.42
CA VAL A 34 -9.77 -7.86 -3.09
C VAL A 34 -8.94 -8.23 -4.32
N ASN A 35 -8.02 -9.18 -4.21
CA ASN A 35 -7.13 -9.60 -5.29
C ASN A 35 -7.81 -10.42 -6.39
N ALA A 36 -9.00 -10.93 -6.15
CA ALA A 36 -9.83 -11.61 -7.14
C ALA A 36 -10.60 -10.63 -8.06
N GLN A 37 -10.58 -9.32 -7.79
CA GLN A 37 -11.29 -8.30 -8.55
C GLN A 37 -10.47 -7.86 -9.77
N PRO A 38 -10.91 -8.13 -11.01
CA PRO A 38 -10.16 -7.74 -12.22
C PRO A 38 -9.89 -6.24 -12.31
N GLU A 39 -10.83 -5.40 -11.88
CA GLU A 39 -10.71 -3.95 -11.89
C GLU A 39 -9.59 -3.47 -10.96
N VAL A 40 -9.46 -4.10 -9.79
CA VAL A 40 -8.42 -3.81 -8.81
C VAL A 40 -7.05 -4.23 -9.33
N MET A 41 -6.97 -5.40 -9.94
CA MET A 41 -5.70 -5.99 -10.38
C MET A 41 -5.23 -5.50 -11.75
N ARG A 42 -6.09 -4.84 -12.51
CA ARG A 42 -5.82 -4.39 -13.90
C ARG A 42 -4.47 -3.69 -14.07
N TYR A 43 -4.05 -2.89 -13.10
CA TYR A 43 -2.81 -2.12 -13.14
C TYR A 43 -1.73 -2.64 -12.16
N ILE A 44 -1.92 -3.83 -11.61
CA ILE A 44 -0.99 -4.45 -10.68
C ILE A 44 -0.20 -5.52 -11.42
N HIS A 45 1.14 -5.46 -11.32
CA HIS A 45 2.05 -6.39 -11.97
C HIS A 45 1.64 -6.67 -13.44
N ASP A 46 1.30 -7.90 -13.80
CA ASP A 46 0.86 -8.32 -15.15
C ASP A 46 -0.64 -8.13 -15.42
N GLY A 47 -1.40 -7.66 -14.44
CA GLY A 47 -2.84 -7.39 -14.55
C GLY A 47 -3.73 -8.59 -14.21
N ARG A 48 -3.15 -9.74 -13.84
CA ARG A 48 -3.91 -10.94 -13.47
C ARG A 48 -4.42 -10.87 -12.04
N THR A 49 -5.60 -11.43 -11.83
CA THR A 49 -6.12 -11.66 -10.48
C THR A 49 -5.31 -12.74 -9.77
N LEU A 50 -5.34 -12.71 -8.44
CA LEU A 50 -4.76 -13.75 -7.60
C LEU A 50 -5.88 -14.55 -6.95
N ASP A 51 -5.67 -15.84 -6.88
CA ASP A 51 -6.48 -16.73 -6.04
C ASP A 51 -6.03 -16.64 -4.56
N ARG A 52 -6.67 -17.45 -3.72
CA ARG A 52 -6.37 -17.49 -2.29
C ARG A 52 -4.93 -17.93 -2.01
N ALA A 53 -4.40 -18.89 -2.78
CA ALA A 53 -3.03 -19.40 -2.60
C ALA A 53 -2.00 -18.33 -2.99
N GLY A 54 -2.16 -17.69 -4.16
CA GLY A 54 -1.30 -16.57 -4.58
C GLY A 54 -1.38 -15.36 -3.65
N THR A 55 -2.56 -15.11 -3.05
CA THR A 55 -2.70 -14.06 -2.03
C THR A 55 -1.96 -14.43 -0.75
N ALA A 56 -2.00 -15.69 -0.31
CA ALA A 56 -1.25 -16.14 0.87
C ALA A 56 0.27 -15.97 0.69
N GLU A 57 0.80 -16.28 -0.50
CA GLU A 57 2.21 -16.04 -0.83
C GLU A 57 2.57 -14.55 -0.75
N ARG A 58 1.69 -13.67 -1.26
CA ARG A 58 1.90 -12.21 -1.16
C ARG A 58 1.92 -11.74 0.30
N LEU A 59 1.01 -12.22 1.12
CA LEU A 59 1.00 -11.87 2.55
C LEU A 59 2.26 -12.34 3.29
N ALA A 60 2.75 -13.55 2.99
CA ALA A 60 4.01 -14.04 3.54
C ALA A 60 5.20 -13.15 3.13
N ASN A 61 5.20 -12.64 1.88
CA ASN A 61 6.22 -11.70 1.42
C ASN A 61 6.12 -10.35 2.13
N TYR A 62 4.91 -9.83 2.38
CA TYR A 62 4.72 -8.57 3.11
C TYR A 62 5.19 -8.69 4.57
N GLN A 63 4.95 -9.83 5.22
CA GLN A 63 5.42 -10.07 6.58
C GLN A 63 6.95 -10.15 6.63
N ARG A 64 7.60 -10.88 5.70
CA ARG A 64 9.07 -10.90 5.60
C ARG A 64 9.65 -9.50 5.39
N HIS A 65 9.05 -8.72 4.49
CA HIS A 65 9.50 -7.35 4.25
C HIS A 65 9.47 -6.50 5.53
N TRP A 66 8.43 -6.64 6.33
CA TRP A 66 8.35 -6.01 7.65
C TRP A 66 9.49 -6.44 8.58
N ASP A 67 9.80 -7.72 8.61
CA ASP A 67 10.84 -8.28 9.50
C ASP A 67 12.25 -7.86 9.05
N GLU A 68 12.45 -7.71 7.75
CA GLU A 68 13.74 -7.32 7.15
C GLU A 68 14.00 -5.81 7.22
N HIS A 69 12.98 -4.98 7.09
CA HIS A 69 13.15 -3.53 6.92
C HIS A 69 12.60 -2.69 8.08
N GLY A 70 11.81 -3.26 8.99
CA GLY A 70 11.17 -2.51 10.07
C GLY A 70 10.00 -1.62 9.62
N PHE A 71 9.65 -1.64 8.34
CA PHE A 71 8.46 -1.00 7.76
C PHE A 71 7.87 -1.88 6.65
N GLY A 72 6.62 -1.62 6.26
CA GLY A 72 5.98 -2.44 5.24
C GLY A 72 4.57 -1.99 4.88
N LEU A 73 3.83 -2.89 4.24
CA LEU A 73 2.44 -2.67 3.86
C LEU A 73 1.52 -3.02 5.03
N TYR A 74 0.69 -2.08 5.45
CA TYR A 74 -0.34 -2.24 6.47
C TYR A 74 -1.63 -2.80 5.87
N ALA A 75 -2.29 -3.69 6.57
CA ALA A 75 -3.70 -3.95 6.37
C ALA A 75 -4.51 -2.70 6.74
N VAL A 76 -5.41 -2.28 5.87
CA VAL A 76 -6.30 -1.13 6.09
C VAL A 76 -7.68 -1.63 6.50
N GLU A 77 -8.04 -1.36 7.74
CA GLU A 77 -9.35 -1.69 8.31
C GLU A 77 -10.21 -0.44 8.42
N VAL A 78 -11.48 -0.53 8.01
CA VAL A 78 -12.46 0.54 8.17
C VAL A 78 -13.02 0.49 9.60
N LYS A 79 -12.78 1.50 10.42
CA LYS A 79 -13.16 1.52 11.84
C LYS A 79 -14.66 1.31 12.08
N GLU A 80 -15.50 1.85 11.20
CA GLU A 80 -16.97 1.78 11.34
C GLU A 80 -17.50 0.35 11.22
N THR A 81 -16.89 -0.48 10.36
CA THR A 81 -17.38 -1.81 10.02
C THR A 81 -16.45 -2.94 10.47
N GLY A 82 -15.21 -2.66 10.81
CA GLY A 82 -14.18 -3.65 11.06
C GLY A 82 -13.73 -4.41 9.79
N GLU A 83 -14.18 -4.00 8.60
CA GLU A 83 -13.87 -4.68 7.35
C GLU A 83 -12.49 -4.31 6.82
N LEU A 84 -11.80 -5.28 6.24
CA LEU A 84 -10.55 -5.07 5.52
C LEU A 84 -10.81 -4.42 4.16
N ALA A 85 -10.33 -3.20 3.99
CA ALA A 85 -10.44 -2.50 2.72
C ALA A 85 -9.34 -2.86 1.71
N GLY A 86 -8.19 -3.32 2.18
CA GLY A 86 -7.00 -3.61 1.37
C GLY A 86 -5.73 -3.26 2.10
N PHE A 87 -4.78 -2.62 1.42
CA PHE A 87 -3.53 -2.19 2.05
C PHE A 87 -3.09 -0.78 1.65
N THR A 88 -2.23 -0.18 2.48
CA THR A 88 -1.32 0.92 2.15
C THR A 88 -0.04 0.78 2.96
N GLY A 89 1.06 1.38 2.51
CA GLY A 89 2.31 1.36 3.28
C GLY A 89 3.54 1.56 2.41
N LEU A 90 4.67 1.13 2.95
CA LEU A 90 5.99 1.32 2.38
C LEU A 90 6.57 -0.01 1.90
N ALA A 91 7.33 0.04 0.80
CA ALA A 91 8.04 -1.12 0.26
C ALA A 91 9.35 -0.69 -0.40
N VAL A 92 10.28 -1.62 -0.55
CA VAL A 92 11.48 -1.44 -1.38
C VAL A 92 11.14 -1.93 -2.78
N PRO A 93 11.12 -1.05 -3.82
CA PRO A 93 10.62 -1.39 -5.15
C PRO A 93 11.68 -2.11 -6.00
N THR A 94 12.10 -3.31 -5.58
CA THR A 94 13.15 -4.10 -6.24
C THR A 94 12.81 -4.52 -7.67
N PHE A 95 11.52 -4.47 -8.05
CA PHE A 95 11.06 -4.73 -9.42
C PHE A 95 11.44 -3.62 -10.42
N LEU A 96 11.91 -2.45 -9.94
CA LEU A 96 12.38 -1.34 -10.76
C LEU A 96 13.80 -0.92 -10.34
N PRO A 97 14.84 -1.71 -10.68
CA PRO A 97 16.21 -1.54 -10.16
C PRO A 97 16.83 -0.18 -10.45
N GLU A 98 16.43 0.47 -11.54
CA GLU A 98 17.01 1.75 -11.99
C GLU A 98 16.72 2.94 -11.06
N ILE A 99 15.72 2.84 -10.18
CA ILE A 99 15.41 3.90 -9.22
C ILE A 99 16.01 3.64 -7.84
N MET A 100 16.68 2.51 -7.65
CA MET A 100 17.25 2.13 -6.37
C MET A 100 18.52 2.93 -6.01
N PRO A 101 18.76 3.23 -4.73
CA PRO A 101 17.94 2.90 -3.57
C PRO A 101 16.72 3.82 -3.44
N ALA A 102 15.55 3.24 -3.15
CA ALA A 102 14.30 3.98 -2.98
C ALA A 102 13.36 3.29 -1.97
N VAL A 103 12.46 4.07 -1.37
CA VAL A 103 11.31 3.56 -0.62
C VAL A 103 10.05 4.02 -1.34
N GLU A 104 9.22 3.06 -1.71
CA GLU A 104 7.96 3.29 -2.39
C GLU A 104 6.81 3.37 -1.38
N ILE A 105 5.93 4.34 -1.54
CA ILE A 105 4.60 4.32 -0.92
C ILE A 105 3.59 3.78 -1.92
N GLY A 106 2.81 2.78 -1.49
CA GLY A 106 1.80 2.13 -2.33
C GLY A 106 0.48 1.89 -1.61
N TRP A 107 -0.57 1.64 -2.40
CA TRP A 107 -1.92 1.33 -1.93
C TRP A 107 -2.65 0.43 -2.91
N ARG A 108 -3.56 -0.38 -2.36
CA ARG A 108 -4.54 -1.18 -3.10
C ARG A 108 -5.76 -1.40 -2.23
N LEU A 109 -6.89 -0.88 -2.67
CA LEU A 109 -8.17 -1.04 -2.00
C LEU A 109 -9.15 -1.78 -2.91
N GLY A 110 -10.02 -2.58 -2.31
CA GLY A 110 -11.13 -3.21 -3.01
C GLY A 110 -12.06 -2.18 -3.64
N ARG A 111 -12.73 -2.57 -4.73
CA ARG A 111 -13.60 -1.71 -5.54
C ARG A 111 -14.66 -0.95 -4.73
N ALA A 112 -15.23 -1.61 -3.70
CA ALA A 112 -16.25 -1.02 -2.83
C ALA A 112 -15.76 0.19 -2.02
N TYR A 113 -14.45 0.37 -1.89
CA TYR A 113 -13.82 1.44 -1.09
C TYR A 113 -13.31 2.61 -1.95
N TRP A 114 -13.46 2.53 -3.29
CA TRP A 114 -13.01 3.59 -4.20
C TRP A 114 -13.90 4.83 -4.15
N GLY A 115 -13.36 5.97 -4.56
CA GLY A 115 -14.09 7.24 -4.63
C GLY A 115 -14.45 7.88 -3.29
N ARG A 116 -14.04 7.27 -2.17
CA ARG A 116 -14.35 7.71 -0.81
C ARG A 116 -13.19 8.48 -0.13
N GLY A 117 -12.08 8.66 -0.82
CA GLY A 117 -10.87 9.32 -0.29
C GLY A 117 -10.06 8.48 0.70
N LEU A 118 -10.38 7.19 0.87
CA LEU A 118 -9.73 6.33 1.88
C LEU A 118 -8.26 6.06 1.55
N ALA A 119 -7.92 5.85 0.26
CA ALA A 119 -6.52 5.65 -0.15
C ALA A 119 -5.65 6.89 0.17
N THR A 120 -6.18 8.10 -0.08
CA THR A 120 -5.47 9.35 0.25
C THR A 120 -5.31 9.52 1.75
N GLU A 121 -6.37 9.26 2.54
CA GLU A 121 -6.33 9.36 4.00
C GLU A 121 -5.31 8.40 4.61
N ALA A 122 -5.32 7.13 4.16
CA ALA A 122 -4.38 6.12 4.59
C ALA A 122 -2.92 6.48 4.22
N ALA A 123 -2.69 6.89 2.97
CA ALA A 123 -1.37 7.24 2.49
C ALA A 123 -0.80 8.49 3.19
N GLN A 124 -1.63 9.48 3.53
CA GLN A 124 -1.21 10.65 4.32
C GLN A 124 -0.67 10.26 5.70
N ALA A 125 -1.33 9.30 6.37
CA ALA A 125 -0.83 8.79 7.66
C ALA A 125 0.52 8.07 7.50
N VAL A 126 0.69 7.30 6.43
CA VAL A 126 1.97 6.63 6.11
C VAL A 126 3.07 7.64 5.79
N VAL A 127 2.78 8.72 5.04
CA VAL A 127 3.74 9.80 4.76
C VAL A 127 4.21 10.47 6.05
N ALA A 128 3.28 10.79 6.96
CA ALA A 128 3.62 11.38 8.25
C ALA A 128 4.51 10.45 9.08
N HIS A 129 4.16 9.17 9.18
CA HIS A 129 4.96 8.15 9.86
C HIS A 129 6.36 7.98 9.23
N ALA A 130 6.44 7.95 7.89
CA ALA A 130 7.72 7.86 7.18
C ALA A 130 8.67 8.99 7.52
N ARG A 131 8.14 10.24 7.59
CA ARG A 131 8.91 11.42 7.92
C ARG A 131 9.27 11.49 9.40
N ASP A 132 8.26 11.36 10.29
CA ASP A 132 8.37 11.75 11.70
C ASP A 132 8.97 10.64 12.58
N GLU A 133 8.74 9.37 12.22
CA GLU A 133 9.17 8.21 13.02
C GLU A 133 10.28 7.40 12.34
N LEU A 134 10.21 7.20 11.00
CA LEU A 134 11.24 6.47 10.29
C LEU A 134 12.39 7.35 9.81
N GLY A 135 12.26 8.69 9.86
CA GLY A 135 13.29 9.63 9.44
C GLY A 135 13.62 9.56 7.96
N LEU A 136 12.71 9.05 7.13
CA LEU A 136 12.89 9.01 5.69
C LEU A 136 12.84 10.44 5.13
N ARG A 137 13.65 10.71 4.12
CA ARG A 137 13.74 12.04 3.50
C ARG A 137 13.05 12.10 2.15
N ARG A 138 12.76 10.96 1.54
CA ARG A 138 12.19 10.90 0.21
C ARG A 138 11.36 9.64 0.05
N LEU A 139 10.24 9.78 -0.65
CA LEU A 139 9.41 8.66 -1.09
C LEU A 139 9.21 8.73 -2.60
N VAL A 140 9.08 7.55 -3.21
CA VAL A 140 8.59 7.39 -4.57
C VAL A 140 7.24 6.68 -4.55
N SER A 141 6.48 6.79 -5.62
CA SER A 141 5.30 5.97 -5.88
C SER A 141 5.21 5.67 -7.36
N ILE A 142 4.81 4.47 -7.72
CA ILE A 142 4.88 3.97 -9.08
C ILE A 142 3.49 3.53 -9.52
N HIS A 143 3.08 3.92 -10.72
CA HIS A 143 1.85 3.41 -11.32
C HIS A 143 2.04 3.07 -12.80
N VAL A 144 1.30 2.06 -13.26
CA VAL A 144 1.21 1.73 -14.68
C VAL A 144 0.48 2.85 -15.41
N VAL A 145 1.00 3.27 -16.55
CA VAL A 145 0.38 4.30 -17.40
C VAL A 145 -1.08 3.92 -17.69
N GLY A 146 -1.98 4.89 -17.51
CA GLY A 146 -3.43 4.67 -17.59
C GLY A 146 -4.12 4.48 -16.23
N ASN A 147 -3.37 4.28 -15.14
CA ASN A 147 -3.94 4.26 -13.79
C ASN A 147 -4.07 5.68 -13.22
N GLU A 148 -4.95 6.46 -13.80
CA GLU A 148 -5.16 7.86 -13.41
C GLU A 148 -5.71 8.01 -11.97
N ALA A 149 -6.37 6.98 -11.45
CA ALA A 149 -6.85 6.99 -10.07
C ALA A 149 -5.67 7.02 -9.09
N SER A 150 -4.64 6.21 -9.34
CA SER A 150 -3.41 6.20 -8.54
C SER A 150 -2.64 7.51 -8.68
N ALA A 151 -2.50 8.04 -9.91
CA ALA A 151 -1.85 9.31 -10.16
C ALA A 151 -2.50 10.46 -9.37
N ARG A 152 -3.84 10.51 -9.31
CA ARG A 152 -4.54 11.53 -8.50
C ARG A 152 -4.25 11.44 -7.01
N VAL A 153 -4.07 10.25 -6.46
CA VAL A 153 -3.66 10.10 -5.06
C VAL A 153 -2.23 10.62 -4.87
N MET A 154 -1.30 10.28 -5.76
CA MET A 154 0.08 10.78 -5.72
C MET A 154 0.13 12.31 -5.72
N VAL A 155 -0.59 12.96 -6.62
CA VAL A 155 -0.68 14.44 -6.68
C VAL A 155 -1.28 15.02 -5.40
N LYS A 156 -2.32 14.40 -4.82
CA LYS A 156 -2.91 14.84 -3.54
C LYS A 156 -1.95 14.71 -2.35
N LEU A 157 -1.00 13.79 -2.42
CA LEU A 157 0.07 13.66 -1.44
C LEU A 157 1.18 14.70 -1.61
N GLY A 158 1.18 15.48 -2.71
CA GLY A 158 2.21 16.46 -3.03
C GLY A 158 3.37 15.89 -3.87
N MET A 159 3.21 14.69 -4.41
CA MET A 159 4.22 14.07 -5.29
C MET A 159 4.20 14.68 -6.68
N SER A 160 5.36 14.76 -7.31
CA SER A 160 5.54 15.22 -8.70
C SER A 160 6.07 14.10 -9.58
N LEU A 161 5.70 14.11 -10.86
CA LEU A 161 6.25 13.17 -11.85
C LEU A 161 7.75 13.40 -11.98
N GLU A 162 8.52 12.33 -11.79
CA GLU A 162 9.98 12.36 -11.91
C GLU A 162 10.46 11.74 -13.22
N ARG A 163 9.88 10.58 -13.59
CA ARG A 163 10.23 9.90 -14.85
C ARG A 163 9.14 8.97 -15.35
N GLU A 164 9.23 8.65 -16.63
CA GLU A 164 8.55 7.54 -17.26
C GLU A 164 9.57 6.48 -17.66
N THR A 165 9.22 5.21 -17.46
CA THR A 165 10.11 4.08 -17.79
C THR A 165 9.29 2.81 -18.05
N VAL A 166 9.98 1.69 -18.26
CA VAL A 166 9.36 0.39 -18.49
C VAL A 166 9.74 -0.55 -17.34
N GLN A 167 8.73 -1.19 -16.75
CA GLN A 167 8.95 -2.22 -15.74
C GLN A 167 9.56 -3.47 -16.40
N PRO A 168 10.78 -3.91 -16.00
CA PRO A 168 11.55 -4.90 -16.76
C PRO A 168 10.87 -6.29 -16.86
N ASP A 169 10.19 -6.73 -15.82
CA ASP A 169 9.59 -8.06 -15.73
C ASP A 169 8.25 -8.19 -16.48
N THR A 170 7.52 -7.08 -16.65
CA THR A 170 6.21 -7.06 -17.29
C THR A 170 6.18 -6.38 -18.65
N GLY A 171 7.19 -5.57 -18.97
CA GLY A 171 7.23 -4.72 -20.16
C GLY A 171 6.22 -3.55 -20.14
N ARG A 172 5.56 -3.29 -19.00
CA ARG A 172 4.55 -2.24 -18.89
C ARG A 172 5.21 -0.87 -18.70
N GLN A 173 4.66 0.14 -19.37
CA GLN A 173 5.06 1.52 -19.13
C GLN A 173 4.56 1.99 -17.77
N VAL A 174 5.45 2.57 -16.98
CA VAL A 174 5.18 3.08 -15.64
C VAL A 174 5.64 4.52 -15.49
N ARG A 175 4.99 5.23 -14.59
CA ARG A 175 5.36 6.57 -14.13
C ARG A 175 5.82 6.50 -12.69
N VAL A 176 6.97 7.10 -12.43
CA VAL A 176 7.53 7.25 -11.09
C VAL A 176 7.28 8.67 -10.64
N TYR A 177 6.55 8.81 -9.54
CA TYR A 177 6.36 10.06 -8.84
C TYR A 177 7.24 10.10 -7.60
N ALA A 178 7.68 11.27 -7.18
CA ALA A 178 8.53 11.43 -6.01
C ALA A 178 8.12 12.65 -5.17
N MET A 179 8.47 12.61 -3.89
CA MET A 179 8.38 13.73 -2.97
C MET A 179 9.52 13.70 -1.97
N GLU A 180 9.98 14.88 -1.56
CA GLU A 180 10.82 15.06 -0.38
C GLU A 180 9.93 15.20 0.86
N LEU A 181 10.40 14.69 2.04
CA LEU A 181 9.65 14.62 3.29
C LEU A 181 10.10 15.67 4.29
#